data_666e92bd02cb288443b9de1e3a72019f
#
_entry.id   666e92bd02cb288443b9de1e3a72019f
#
_cell.length_a   1.000
_cell.length_b   1.000
_cell.length_c   1.000
_cell.angle_alpha   90.00
_cell.angle_beta   90.00
_cell.angle_gamma   90.00
#
_symmetry.space_group_name_H-M   'P 1'
#
loop_
_entity.id
_entity.type
_entity.pdbx_description
1 polymer ?
#
loop_
_entity_poly.entity_id
_entity_poly.type
_entity_poly.pdbx_seq_one_letter_code
_entity_poly.pdbx_strand_id
1 'polypeptide(L)'
;AYGTAFVIDDVAYVCCGTDNSTNLTDFWKFDGSTWTQLRDIANTNDDEDYDDDYNIARYSTVSFVIDGYAYIATGYRSGVTADYWKYDPDQDLWYGDSDDDFTPLTDVHNNYSGASSRDGAVSFSNGERGFVLTGQSGGSYFDDVYELLPDEQEEV
;
A
#
# COMPACT_ATOMS: atom_id res chain seq x y z
N ALA A 1 -8.46 -0.93 -14.53
CA ALA A 1 -8.15 -2.32 -14.14
C ALA A 1 -7.03 -2.38 -13.08
N TYR A 2 -6.86 -3.54 -12.41
CA TYR A 2 -5.75 -3.81 -11.47
C TYR A 2 -5.70 -2.90 -10.24
N GLY A 3 -6.87 -2.41 -9.77
CA GLY A 3 -7.00 -1.72 -8.50
C GLY A 3 -6.92 -2.67 -7.31
N THR A 4 -6.92 -2.11 -6.11
CA THR A 4 -6.95 -2.84 -4.85
C THR A 4 -8.09 -2.36 -3.96
N ALA A 5 -8.48 -3.20 -3.00
CA ALA A 5 -9.52 -2.86 -2.02
C ALA A 5 -9.20 -3.47 -0.66
N PHE A 6 -9.62 -2.80 0.40
CA PHE A 6 -9.50 -3.27 1.77
C PHE A 6 -10.73 -2.84 2.60
N VAL A 7 -10.89 -3.45 3.76
CA VAL A 7 -12.01 -3.17 4.67
C VAL A 7 -11.45 -2.81 6.05
N ILE A 8 -11.90 -1.68 6.60
CA ILE A 8 -11.64 -1.25 7.97
C ILE A 8 -12.98 -0.93 8.63
N ASP A 9 -13.29 -1.56 9.76
CA ASP A 9 -14.50 -1.32 10.55
C ASP A 9 -15.80 -1.34 9.70
N ASP A 10 -15.97 -2.39 8.90
CA ASP A 10 -17.11 -2.61 7.99
C ASP A 10 -17.25 -1.57 6.85
N VAL A 11 -16.28 -0.69 6.69
CA VAL A 11 -16.18 0.24 5.56
C VAL A 11 -15.20 -0.29 4.52
N ALA A 12 -15.65 -0.44 3.29
CA ALA A 12 -14.80 -0.83 2.17
C ALA A 12 -14.13 0.39 1.55
N TYR A 13 -12.86 0.25 1.18
CA TYR A 13 -12.06 1.26 0.50
C TYR A 13 -11.52 0.70 -0.80
N VAL A 14 -11.50 1.54 -1.85
CA VAL A 14 -11.05 1.15 -3.19
C VAL A 14 -10.16 2.24 -3.76
N CYS A 15 -9.00 1.87 -4.26
CA CYS A 15 -8.06 2.78 -4.90
C CYS A 15 -7.16 2.08 -5.91
N CYS A 16 -6.26 2.84 -6.49
CA CYS A 16 -5.25 2.35 -7.43
C CYS A 16 -5.84 1.79 -8.73
N GLY A 17 -4.98 1.23 -9.54
CA GLY A 17 -5.37 0.70 -10.84
C GLY A 17 -4.99 1.61 -11.98
N THR A 18 -5.36 1.21 -13.19
CA THR A 18 -5.04 1.95 -14.43
C THR A 18 -6.19 1.87 -15.42
N ASP A 19 -6.30 2.88 -16.26
CA ASP A 19 -7.17 2.94 -17.44
C ASP A 19 -6.44 2.52 -18.74
N ASN A 20 -5.24 1.97 -18.64
CA ASN A 20 -4.25 1.64 -19.67
C ASN A 20 -3.43 2.84 -20.19
N SER A 21 -3.71 4.03 -19.74
CA SER A 21 -2.96 5.25 -20.14
C SER A 21 -2.29 5.89 -18.93
N THR A 22 -3.02 5.96 -17.83
CA THR A 22 -2.58 6.58 -16.58
C THR A 22 -2.91 5.71 -15.37
N ASN A 23 -2.15 5.88 -14.31
CA ASN A 23 -2.53 5.34 -13.01
C ASN A 23 -3.66 6.20 -12.43
N LEU A 24 -4.68 5.54 -11.89
CA LEU A 24 -5.82 6.22 -11.29
C LEU A 24 -5.43 6.78 -9.93
N THR A 25 -5.89 7.99 -9.63
CA THR A 25 -5.59 8.72 -8.39
C THR A 25 -6.77 8.77 -7.43
N ASP A 26 -7.96 8.45 -7.91
CA ASP A 26 -9.17 8.51 -7.10
C ASP A 26 -9.19 7.45 -6.00
N PHE A 27 -9.71 7.85 -4.85
CA PHE A 27 -9.84 7.02 -3.66
C PHE A 27 -11.26 7.11 -3.13
N TRP A 28 -11.88 5.97 -2.89
CA TRP A 28 -13.29 5.87 -2.54
C TRP A 28 -13.50 4.99 -1.33
N LYS A 29 -14.51 5.34 -0.51
CA LYS A 29 -15.05 4.47 0.54
C LYS A 29 -16.53 4.17 0.31
N PHE A 30 -16.96 3.00 0.79
CA PHE A 30 -18.34 2.53 0.78
C PHE A 30 -18.73 2.02 2.16
N ASP A 31 -19.76 2.61 2.75
CA ASP A 31 -20.26 2.31 4.10
C ASP A 31 -21.36 1.24 4.14
N GLY A 32 -21.60 0.55 3.03
CA GLY A 32 -22.69 -0.41 2.85
C GLY A 32 -23.92 0.17 2.16
N SER A 33 -24.00 1.50 2.03
CA SER A 33 -25.11 2.19 1.35
C SER A 33 -24.66 3.29 0.40
N THR A 34 -23.60 4.01 0.73
CA THR A 34 -23.17 5.24 0.04
C THR A 34 -21.68 5.17 -0.31
N TRP A 35 -21.35 5.56 -1.54
CA TRP A 35 -19.98 5.83 -1.98
C TRP A 35 -19.60 7.27 -1.68
N THR A 36 -18.44 7.46 -1.08
CA THR A 36 -17.86 8.78 -0.81
C THR A 36 -16.46 8.83 -1.39
N GLN A 37 -16.18 9.83 -2.20
CA GLN A 37 -14.81 10.10 -2.67
C GLN A 37 -14.01 10.74 -1.54
N LEU A 38 -12.82 10.20 -1.30
CA LEU A 38 -11.83 10.71 -0.36
C LEU A 38 -10.79 11.56 -1.12
N ARG A 39 -9.75 12.00 -0.43
CA ARG A 39 -8.64 12.70 -1.07
C ARG A 39 -7.96 11.79 -2.09
N ASP A 40 -7.52 12.38 -3.19
CA ASP A 40 -6.76 11.65 -4.20
C ASP A 40 -5.48 11.06 -3.60
N ILE A 41 -5.08 9.88 -4.08
CA ILE A 41 -3.85 9.19 -3.65
C ILE A 41 -2.59 9.70 -4.35
N ALA A 42 -2.65 10.85 -4.98
CA ALA A 42 -1.52 11.60 -5.49
C ALA A 42 -1.75 13.08 -5.25
N ASN A 43 -0.86 13.70 -4.54
CA ASN A 43 -0.74 15.14 -4.39
C ASN A 43 0.66 15.55 -4.84
N THR A 44 0.75 16.30 -5.93
CA THR A 44 2.01 16.82 -6.48
C THR A 44 1.96 18.33 -6.65
N ASN A 45 1.01 18.98 -5.95
CA ASN A 45 0.84 20.43 -5.98
C ASN A 45 1.32 21.02 -4.65
N ASP A 46 1.89 22.21 -4.69
CA ASP A 46 2.17 23.05 -3.52
C ASP A 46 0.87 23.50 -2.79
N ASP A 47 -0.10 22.60 -2.65
CA ASP A 47 -1.37 22.90 -2.01
C ASP A 47 -1.21 22.79 -0.49
N GLU A 48 -1.51 23.88 0.22
CA GLU A 48 -1.26 24.06 1.66
C GLU A 48 -2.05 23.09 2.58
N ASP A 49 -2.95 22.26 2.01
CA ASP A 49 -3.76 21.30 2.77
C ASP A 49 -3.03 19.98 3.10
N TYR A 50 -1.85 19.76 2.51
CA TYR A 50 -0.98 18.62 2.76
C TYR A 50 0.46 19.09 2.69
N ASP A 51 1.18 18.99 3.78
CA ASP A 51 2.56 19.46 3.90
C ASP A 51 3.59 18.66 3.06
N ASP A 52 3.19 17.51 2.52
CA ASP A 52 4.09 16.62 1.80
C ASP A 52 3.54 16.18 0.44
N ASP A 53 4.40 16.22 -0.58
CA ASP A 53 4.14 15.61 -1.87
C ASP A 53 4.14 14.09 -1.74
N TYR A 54 3.01 13.46 -2.07
CA TYR A 54 2.91 12.00 -2.10
C TYR A 54 2.33 11.51 -3.43
N ASN A 55 2.75 10.34 -3.87
CA ASN A 55 2.20 9.70 -5.05
C ASN A 55 2.15 8.19 -4.86
N ILE A 56 0.97 7.72 -4.48
CA ILE A 56 0.67 6.31 -4.25
C ILE A 56 0.11 5.64 -5.51
N ALA A 57 -0.35 6.44 -6.49
CA ALA A 57 -1.04 5.98 -7.70
C ALA A 57 -0.23 4.91 -8.45
N ARG A 58 -0.76 3.69 -8.52
CA ARG A 58 -0.14 2.49 -9.08
C ARG A 58 -1.18 1.44 -9.46
N TYR A 59 -0.75 0.38 -10.10
CA TYR A 59 -1.60 -0.79 -10.36
C TYR A 59 -0.88 -2.09 -10.01
N SER A 60 -1.62 -3.20 -9.97
CA SER A 60 -1.10 -4.52 -9.56
C SER A 60 -0.39 -4.50 -8.20
N THR A 61 -0.86 -3.63 -7.32
CA THR A 61 -0.42 -3.49 -5.92
C THR A 61 -1.20 -4.45 -5.03
N VAL A 62 -0.70 -4.67 -3.84
CA VAL A 62 -1.41 -5.39 -2.78
C VAL A 62 -1.87 -4.45 -1.68
N SER A 63 -2.91 -4.85 -0.95
CA SER A 63 -3.35 -4.16 0.25
C SER A 63 -3.72 -5.15 1.35
N PHE A 64 -3.56 -4.75 2.59
CA PHE A 64 -3.95 -5.49 3.78
C PHE A 64 -4.14 -4.54 4.96
N VAL A 65 -4.79 -5.02 6.02
CA VAL A 65 -5.12 -4.22 7.20
C VAL A 65 -4.44 -4.82 8.43
N ILE A 66 -3.77 -3.97 9.22
CA ILE A 66 -3.16 -4.31 10.50
C ILE A 66 -3.61 -3.26 11.52
N ASP A 67 -4.20 -3.68 12.63
CA ASP A 67 -4.60 -2.82 13.75
C ASP A 67 -5.44 -1.59 13.35
N GLY A 68 -6.31 -1.75 12.36
CA GLY A 68 -7.19 -0.68 11.89
C GLY A 68 -6.56 0.29 10.89
N TYR A 69 -5.32 0.08 10.49
CA TYR A 69 -4.65 0.82 9.42
C TYR A 69 -4.55 -0.05 8.17
N ALA A 70 -4.74 0.56 7.00
CA ALA A 70 -4.50 -0.13 5.74
C ALA A 70 -3.07 0.12 5.25
N TYR A 71 -2.52 -0.88 4.59
CA TYR A 71 -1.21 -0.81 3.95
C TYR A 71 -1.35 -1.15 2.48
N ILE A 72 -0.72 -0.37 1.62
CA ILE A 72 -0.54 -0.63 0.20
C ILE A 72 0.94 -0.85 -0.03
N ALA A 73 1.30 -1.92 -0.71
CA ALA A 73 2.68 -2.28 -0.94
C ALA A 73 2.90 -2.77 -2.36
N THR A 74 4.11 -2.60 -2.87
CA THR A 74 4.55 -3.09 -4.17
C THR A 74 3.72 -2.56 -5.34
N GLY A 75 3.72 -3.24 -6.48
CA GLY A 75 2.96 -2.85 -7.65
C GLY A 75 3.79 -2.14 -8.70
N TYR A 76 3.12 -1.53 -9.66
CA TYR A 76 3.74 -0.84 -10.79
C TYR A 76 3.27 0.60 -10.87
N ARG A 77 4.21 1.55 -10.86
CA ARG A 77 3.96 2.99 -11.01
C ARG A 77 4.60 3.53 -12.30
N SER A 78 5.89 3.70 -12.34
CA SER A 78 6.72 3.92 -13.53
C SER A 78 7.74 2.80 -13.73
N GLY A 79 7.58 1.74 -13.00
CA GLY A 79 8.35 0.51 -12.86
C GLY A 79 7.79 -0.26 -11.67
N VAL A 80 8.26 -1.47 -11.45
CA VAL A 80 7.94 -2.26 -10.26
C VAL A 80 8.52 -1.57 -9.03
N THR A 81 7.76 -1.56 -7.92
CA THR A 81 8.14 -0.89 -6.69
C THR A 81 8.27 -1.87 -5.52
N ALA A 82 8.99 -1.46 -4.48
CA ALA A 82 9.09 -2.16 -3.20
C ALA A 82 8.55 -1.32 -2.03
N ASP A 83 8.22 -0.05 -2.29
CA ASP A 83 7.69 0.87 -1.29
C ASP A 83 6.31 0.43 -0.78
N TYR A 84 5.97 0.89 0.41
CA TYR A 84 4.67 0.70 1.01
C TYR A 84 4.17 2.01 1.64
N TRP A 85 2.84 2.08 1.84
CA TRP A 85 2.15 3.23 2.37
C TRP A 85 1.13 2.78 3.39
N LYS A 86 1.01 3.53 4.49
CA LYS A 86 0.02 3.33 5.54
C LYS A 86 -1.09 4.37 5.40
N TYR A 87 -2.32 3.93 5.51
CA TYR A 87 -3.50 4.79 5.54
C TYR A 87 -4.13 4.80 6.93
N ASP A 88 -4.32 6.00 7.47
CA ASP A 88 -5.08 6.26 8.69
C ASP A 88 -6.50 6.73 8.34
N PRO A 89 -7.53 5.89 8.58
CA PRO A 89 -8.90 6.25 8.23
C PRO A 89 -9.51 7.36 9.10
N ASP A 90 -9.01 7.55 10.32
CA ASP A 90 -9.51 8.57 11.24
C ASP A 90 -9.08 9.98 10.83
N GLN A 91 -7.90 10.09 10.22
CA GLN A 91 -7.36 11.37 9.75
C GLN A 91 -7.52 11.57 8.25
N ASP A 92 -7.86 10.50 7.48
CA ASP A 92 -7.82 10.48 6.00
C ASP A 92 -6.43 10.88 5.49
N LEU A 93 -5.39 10.27 6.07
CA LEU A 93 -3.98 10.56 5.81
C LEU A 93 -3.20 9.30 5.38
N TRP A 94 -2.24 9.52 4.50
CA TRP A 94 -1.27 8.52 4.07
C TRP A 94 0.12 8.84 4.60
N TYR A 95 0.85 7.80 5.02
CA TYR A 95 2.23 7.86 5.48
C TYR A 95 3.10 6.97 4.61
N GLY A 96 4.25 7.48 4.17
CA GLY A 96 5.21 6.76 3.34
C GLY A 96 6.23 5.96 4.15
N ASP A 97 6.93 5.07 3.48
CA ASP A 97 7.99 4.23 4.07
C ASP A 97 9.27 5.00 4.45
N SER A 98 9.35 6.28 4.10
CA SER A 98 10.43 7.19 4.51
C SER A 98 10.13 7.98 5.78
N ASP A 99 8.90 7.87 6.29
CA ASP A 99 8.50 8.53 7.53
C ASP A 99 8.96 7.67 8.72
N ASP A 100 9.38 8.31 9.81
CA ASP A 100 10.02 7.67 10.98
C ASP A 100 9.19 6.56 11.67
N ASP A 101 7.93 6.38 11.27
CA ASP A 101 6.98 5.44 11.89
C ASP A 101 6.88 4.08 11.14
N PHE A 102 7.71 3.84 10.13
CA PHE A 102 7.61 2.63 9.30
C PHE A 102 8.79 1.69 9.45
N THR A 103 8.47 0.40 9.59
CA THR A 103 9.43 -0.69 9.50
C THR A 103 9.43 -1.28 8.10
N PRO A 104 10.58 -1.54 7.48
CA PRO A 104 10.65 -2.22 6.20
C PRO A 104 9.97 -3.59 6.21
N LEU A 105 9.46 -4.03 5.06
CA LEU A 105 9.03 -5.41 4.88
C LEU A 105 10.20 -6.36 5.17
N THR A 106 9.99 -7.31 6.08
CA THR A 106 11.02 -8.27 6.49
C THR A 106 10.73 -9.64 5.87
N ASP A 107 11.72 -10.24 5.22
CA ASP A 107 11.63 -11.59 4.69
C ASP A 107 11.57 -12.60 5.85
N VAL A 108 10.48 -13.32 5.98
CA VAL A 108 10.29 -14.34 7.04
C VAL A 108 11.17 -15.58 6.87
N HIS A 109 11.72 -15.79 5.68
CA HIS A 109 12.58 -16.94 5.40
C HIS A 109 14.07 -16.68 5.58
N ASN A 110 14.54 -15.45 5.30
CA ASN A 110 15.96 -15.14 5.21
C ASN A 110 16.43 -14.01 6.12
N ASN A 111 15.56 -13.40 6.91
CA ASN A 111 15.86 -12.21 7.73
C ASN A 111 16.45 -11.03 6.92
N TYR A 112 16.07 -10.87 5.67
CA TYR A 112 16.43 -9.69 4.89
C TYR A 112 15.41 -8.58 5.13
N SER A 113 15.90 -7.38 5.43
CA SER A 113 15.09 -6.18 5.47
C SER A 113 14.83 -5.67 4.05
N GLY A 114 13.59 -5.36 3.74
CA GLY A 114 13.17 -4.79 2.46
C GLY A 114 12.79 -5.82 1.41
N ALA A 115 11.54 -5.74 0.93
CA ALA A 115 11.07 -6.55 -0.17
C ALA A 115 11.72 -6.11 -1.48
N SER A 116 12.03 -7.07 -2.37
CA SER A 116 12.39 -6.74 -3.75
C SER A 116 11.22 -6.12 -4.49
N SER A 117 11.51 -5.13 -5.33
CA SER A 117 10.49 -4.48 -6.18
C SER A 117 9.76 -5.51 -7.03
N ARG A 118 8.42 -5.47 -7.00
CA ARG A 118 7.55 -6.44 -7.66
C ARG A 118 6.17 -5.91 -8.00
N ASP A 119 5.50 -6.55 -8.91
CA ASP A 119 4.08 -6.39 -9.18
C ASP A 119 3.37 -7.75 -9.21
N GLY A 120 2.04 -7.74 -9.18
CA GLY A 120 1.23 -8.96 -9.22
C GLY A 120 1.45 -9.90 -8.04
N ALA A 121 1.91 -9.39 -6.90
CA ALA A 121 1.97 -10.12 -5.64
C ALA A 121 0.58 -10.44 -5.10
N VAL A 122 0.52 -11.26 -4.07
CA VAL A 122 -0.68 -11.46 -3.25
C VAL A 122 -0.39 -11.04 -1.81
N SER A 123 -1.44 -10.70 -1.07
CA SER A 123 -1.33 -10.32 0.33
C SER A 123 -2.44 -10.92 1.16
N PHE A 124 -2.20 -11.06 2.44
CA PHE A 124 -3.23 -11.36 3.44
C PHE A 124 -2.84 -10.76 4.80
N SER A 125 -3.83 -10.65 5.67
CA SER A 125 -3.66 -10.25 7.06
C SER A 125 -4.65 -11.01 7.93
N ASN A 126 -4.29 -11.20 9.20
CA ASN A 126 -5.22 -11.69 10.24
C ASN A 126 -5.73 -10.54 11.14
N GLY A 127 -5.43 -9.29 10.80
CA GLY A 127 -5.77 -8.10 11.57
C GLY A 127 -4.64 -7.58 12.46
N GLU A 128 -3.66 -8.42 12.80
CA GLU A 128 -2.49 -8.07 13.63
C GLU A 128 -1.18 -8.14 12.84
N ARG A 129 -1.12 -9.03 11.84
CA ARG A 129 0.06 -9.29 11.01
C ARG A 129 -0.33 -9.26 9.54
N GLY A 130 0.49 -8.63 8.71
CA GLY A 130 0.28 -8.53 7.26
C GLY A 130 1.44 -9.12 6.47
N PHE A 131 1.12 -9.76 5.36
CA PHE A 131 2.07 -10.53 4.54
C PHE A 131 1.93 -10.19 3.07
N VAL A 132 3.08 -10.12 2.39
CA VAL A 132 3.19 -9.97 0.94
C VAL A 132 3.96 -11.15 0.38
N LEU A 133 3.42 -11.81 -0.64
CA LEU A 133 3.95 -13.04 -1.19
C LEU A 133 4.05 -12.97 -2.69
N THR A 134 5.00 -13.71 -3.25
CA THR A 134 5.11 -13.97 -4.69
C THR A 134 5.23 -12.69 -5.53
N GLY A 135 4.73 -12.70 -6.76
CA GLY A 135 4.85 -11.58 -7.70
C GLY A 135 5.99 -11.76 -8.70
N GLN A 136 6.24 -10.72 -9.47
CA GLN A 136 7.27 -10.74 -10.51
C GLN A 136 8.01 -9.40 -10.62
N SER A 137 9.20 -9.46 -11.22
CA SER A 137 9.96 -8.30 -11.65
C SER A 137 10.79 -8.65 -12.87
N GLY A 138 10.57 -7.95 -14.00
CA GLY A 138 11.37 -8.12 -15.21
C GLY A 138 11.43 -9.56 -15.77
N GLY A 139 10.36 -10.34 -15.59
CA GLY A 139 10.26 -11.73 -16.02
C GLY A 139 10.81 -12.76 -15.00
N SER A 140 11.30 -12.32 -13.86
CA SER A 140 11.63 -13.17 -12.71
C SER A 140 10.43 -13.29 -11.79
N TYR A 141 10.11 -14.51 -11.37
CA TYR A 141 9.02 -14.80 -10.43
C TYR A 141 9.60 -15.05 -9.05
N PHE A 142 8.92 -14.55 -8.02
CA PHE A 142 9.31 -14.71 -6.63
C PHE A 142 8.49 -15.82 -5.95
N ASP A 143 9.13 -16.57 -5.06
CA ASP A 143 8.54 -17.62 -4.23
C ASP A 143 8.69 -17.34 -2.73
N ASP A 144 8.98 -16.10 -2.40
CA ASP A 144 9.23 -15.58 -1.05
C ASP A 144 7.96 -15.10 -0.34
N VAL A 145 8.07 -14.87 0.94
CA VAL A 145 7.03 -14.32 1.83
C VAL A 145 7.68 -13.25 2.69
N TYR A 146 7.10 -12.06 2.67
CA TYR A 146 7.50 -10.95 3.53
C TYR A 146 6.40 -10.65 4.54
N GLU A 147 6.79 -10.32 5.76
CA GLU A 147 5.91 -9.78 6.79
C GLU A 147 6.18 -8.29 6.98
N LEU A 148 5.11 -7.49 7.08
CA LEU A 148 5.22 -6.10 7.50
C LEU A 148 5.08 -6.02 9.02
N LEU A 149 6.06 -5.37 9.66
CA LEU A 149 6.13 -5.14 11.10
C LEU A 149 6.08 -3.64 11.39
N PRO A 150 4.89 -3.02 11.44
CA PRO A 150 4.75 -1.56 11.44
C PRO A 150 5.24 -0.87 12.73
N ASP A 151 5.42 -1.62 13.82
CA ASP A 151 5.78 -1.08 15.14
C ASP A 151 7.20 -1.47 15.59
N GLU A 152 7.94 -2.25 14.81
CA GLU A 152 9.33 -2.56 15.13
C GLU A 152 10.24 -1.43 14.65
N GLN A 153 10.57 -0.49 15.54
CA GLN A 153 11.70 0.41 15.34
C GLN A 153 12.98 -0.44 15.37
N GLU A 154 13.82 -0.31 14.34
CA GLU A 154 15.19 -0.83 14.44
C GLU A 154 15.84 -0.23 15.68
N GLU A 155 16.10 -1.07 16.70
CA GLU A 155 17.02 -0.69 17.76
C GLU A 155 18.41 -0.50 17.15
N VAL A 156 18.78 0.73 17.02
CA VAL A 156 20.12 1.14 16.57
C VAL A 156 21.16 0.77 17.62
#